data_83f5398b77aa91ac3b2f121eb35aa95e
#
_entry.id   83f5398b77aa91ac3b2f121eb35aa95e
#
_cell.length_a   1.000
_cell.length_b   1.000
_cell.length_c   1.000
_cell.angle_alpha   90.00
_cell.angle_beta   90.00
_cell.angle_gamma   90.00
#
_symmetry.space_group_name_H-M   'P 1'
#
loop_
_entity.id
_entity.type
_entity.pdbx_description
1 polymer ?
#
loop_
_entity_poly.entity_id
_entity_poly.type
_entity_poly.pdbx_seq_one_letter_code
_entity_poly.pdbx_strand_id
1 'polypeptide(L)'
;MKKLLVLFVLLLLPCLSASARQVGPGAYHFDNFDVPGGVRVETPAQVIPAARRNGRLKLTARTTVPASNASAQPFAQPNAPSPSAPALPMAAGTALEGFSTGDAKVDGFIVDSSNRHGVDPLLIYSIMHRESSFKRFATSNKGARGFMQLMPATAARLGVRDIYDPQQNIEGGVKYVRFLLDMFDGDVRLALAGYNAGEGAVLKYGRNVPPYSETQEYVRRISERYALMRDPSTARLAPRVSRTQIARLKATEPPPLVYETHVFAVRTPDGKLRLVSQ
;
A
#
# COMPACT_ATOMS: atom_id res chain seq x y z
N MET A 1 -17.00 28.07 -74.97
CA MET A 1 -15.79 27.68 -74.24
C MET A 1 -15.63 28.65 -73.05
N LYS A 2 -16.19 28.33 -71.86
CA LYS A 2 -16.11 29.18 -70.65
C LYS A 2 -15.14 28.56 -69.71
N LYS A 3 -14.00 29.20 -69.43
CA LYS A 3 -12.99 28.80 -68.47
C LYS A 3 -13.46 29.16 -67.07
N LEU A 4 -13.66 28.13 -66.20
CA LEU A 4 -14.01 28.30 -64.81
C LEU A 4 -12.69 28.42 -63.99
N LEU A 5 -12.48 29.62 -63.45
CA LEU A 5 -11.35 29.93 -62.59
C LEU A 5 -11.71 29.52 -61.15
N VAL A 6 -11.11 28.47 -60.62
CA VAL A 6 -11.29 28.06 -59.26
C VAL A 6 -10.23 28.77 -58.37
N LEU A 7 -10.74 29.70 -57.54
CA LEU A 7 -9.91 30.45 -56.58
C LEU A 7 -9.70 29.59 -55.32
N PHE A 8 -8.46 29.14 -55.08
CA PHE A 8 -8.09 28.45 -53.88
C PHE A 8 -7.80 29.49 -52.79
N VAL A 9 -8.71 29.64 -51.83
CA VAL A 9 -8.51 30.45 -50.64
C VAL A 9 -7.77 29.59 -49.60
N LEU A 10 -6.49 29.85 -49.40
CA LEU A 10 -5.67 29.24 -48.37
C LEU A 10 -5.99 29.90 -47.02
N LEU A 11 -6.79 29.26 -46.17
CA LEU A 11 -7.03 29.68 -44.81
C LEU A 11 -5.83 29.28 -43.97
N LEU A 12 -4.96 30.24 -43.68
CA LEU A 12 -3.90 30.13 -42.66
C LEU A 12 -4.54 30.16 -41.27
N LEU A 13 -4.69 28.99 -40.65
CA LEU A 13 -4.99 28.86 -39.22
C LEU A 13 -3.70 29.13 -38.42
N PRO A 14 -3.72 30.02 -37.44
CA PRO A 14 -2.58 30.17 -36.56
C PRO A 14 -2.44 28.93 -35.67
N CYS A 15 -1.30 28.28 -35.79
CA CYS A 15 -0.87 27.20 -34.91
C CYS A 15 -0.68 27.79 -33.50
N LEU A 16 -1.69 27.63 -32.64
CA LEU A 16 -1.50 27.83 -31.18
C LEU A 16 -0.57 26.75 -30.67
N SER A 17 0.69 27.11 -30.51
CA SER A 17 1.67 26.32 -29.76
C SER A 17 1.19 26.21 -28.32
N ALA A 18 0.49 25.14 -28.00
CA ALA A 18 0.30 24.74 -26.62
C ALA A 18 1.68 24.38 -26.06
N SER A 19 2.29 25.30 -25.31
CA SER A 19 3.44 25.02 -24.47
C SER A 19 3.07 23.89 -23.51
N ALA A 20 3.45 22.66 -23.83
CA ALA A 20 3.45 21.58 -22.89
C ALA A 20 4.43 21.97 -21.76
N ARG A 21 3.89 22.43 -20.64
CA ARG A 21 4.64 22.57 -19.40
C ARG A 21 5.16 21.17 -19.08
N GLN A 22 6.45 20.93 -19.28
CA GLN A 22 7.15 19.80 -18.69
C GLN A 22 6.97 19.93 -17.18
N VAL A 23 6.07 19.13 -16.63
CA VAL A 23 6.01 18.85 -15.21
C VAL A 23 7.25 17.98 -14.95
N GLY A 24 8.29 18.58 -14.35
CA GLY A 24 9.41 17.86 -13.79
C GLY A 24 8.92 16.79 -12.82
N PRO A 25 9.74 15.85 -12.34
CA PRO A 25 9.32 14.86 -11.37
C PRO A 25 8.84 15.58 -10.11
N GLY A 26 7.57 15.93 -10.12
CA GLY A 26 6.90 16.61 -9.03
C GLY A 26 6.79 15.64 -7.86
N ALA A 27 7.29 16.07 -6.72
CA ALA A 27 7.03 15.43 -5.45
C ALA A 27 5.53 15.15 -5.34
N TYR A 28 5.15 13.88 -5.40
CA TYR A 28 3.77 13.45 -5.15
C TYR A 28 3.51 13.62 -3.66
N HIS A 29 2.86 14.71 -3.28
CA HIS A 29 2.29 14.85 -1.94
C HIS A 29 1.04 13.96 -1.85
N PHE A 30 1.14 12.88 -1.11
CA PHE A 30 0.03 12.02 -0.75
C PHE A 30 -0.38 12.26 0.70
N ASP A 31 -1.01 13.42 0.94
CA ASP A 31 -1.58 13.76 2.24
C ASP A 31 -3.03 13.27 2.29
N ASN A 32 -3.27 11.96 2.50
CA ASN A 32 -4.61 11.48 2.78
C ASN A 32 -4.61 10.17 3.58
N PHE A 33 -4.01 10.23 4.76
CA PHE A 33 -4.39 9.35 5.86
C PHE A 33 -4.80 10.21 7.05
N ASP A 34 -6.07 10.59 7.09
CA ASP A 34 -6.73 11.02 8.31
C ASP A 34 -6.80 9.82 9.27
N VAL A 35 -5.74 9.61 10.02
CA VAL A 35 -5.76 8.75 11.20
C VAL A 35 -6.43 9.58 12.30
N PRO A 36 -7.45 9.09 13.00
CA PRO A 36 -7.92 9.73 14.22
C PRO A 36 -6.75 9.80 15.22
N GLY A 37 -6.21 10.99 15.48
CA GLY A 37 -4.95 11.20 16.19
C GLY A 37 -3.76 11.53 15.28
N GLY A 38 -3.96 11.74 13.97
CA GLY A 38 -2.94 12.08 12.99
C GLY A 38 -2.21 13.37 13.35
N VAL A 39 -0.89 13.32 13.22
CA VAL A 39 0.03 14.43 13.42
C VAL A 39 -0.39 15.57 12.50
N ARG A 40 -0.93 16.66 13.09
CA ARG A 40 -1.01 17.95 12.42
C ARG A 40 0.41 18.37 12.06
N VAL A 41 0.74 18.37 10.77
CA VAL A 41 1.90 19.09 10.29
C VAL A 41 1.55 20.55 10.37
N GLU A 42 1.96 21.22 11.45
CA GLU A 42 1.92 22.68 11.51
C GLU A 42 2.87 23.20 10.43
N THR A 43 2.31 23.84 9.43
CA THR A 43 3.08 24.64 8.47
C THR A 43 3.88 25.66 9.28
N PRO A 44 5.21 25.78 9.07
CA PRO A 44 5.98 26.81 9.77
C PRO A 44 5.32 28.15 9.52
N ALA A 45 4.87 28.80 10.58
CA ALA A 45 4.34 30.15 10.49
C ALA A 45 5.40 31.04 9.84
N GLN A 46 5.02 31.73 8.76
CA GLN A 46 5.84 32.75 8.15
C GLN A 46 6.16 33.76 9.23
N VAL A 47 7.42 33.89 9.57
CA VAL A 47 7.93 34.93 10.48
C VAL A 47 7.74 36.27 9.79
N ILE A 48 6.68 36.96 10.14
CA ILE A 48 6.50 38.38 9.79
C ILE A 48 7.46 39.15 10.69
N PRO A 49 8.39 39.95 10.17
CA PRO A 49 9.31 40.70 10.99
C PRO A 49 8.52 41.75 11.78
N ALA A 50 8.49 41.61 13.11
CA ALA A 50 7.87 42.58 14.01
C ALA A 50 8.62 43.90 13.99
N ALA A 51 7.88 44.96 13.69
CA ALA A 51 8.34 46.34 13.77
C ALA A 51 8.84 46.66 15.18
N ARG A 52 10.01 47.26 15.26
CA ARG A 52 10.62 47.84 16.48
C ARG A 52 9.63 48.76 17.17
N ARG A 53 9.26 48.44 18.40
CA ARG A 53 8.69 49.41 19.36
C ARG A 53 9.61 49.54 20.56
N ASN A 54 10.20 50.70 20.70
CA ASN A 54 10.99 51.12 21.86
C ASN A 54 10.11 51.12 23.10
N GLY A 55 10.49 50.36 24.10
CA GLY A 55 9.84 50.38 25.43
C GLY A 55 10.82 49.87 26.49
N ARG A 56 11.38 50.86 27.21
CA ARG A 56 12.30 50.74 28.35
C ARG A 56 11.56 50.07 29.52
N LEU A 57 12.00 48.90 29.99
CA LEU A 57 11.56 48.34 31.28
C LEU A 57 12.75 48.03 32.17
N LYS A 58 12.57 48.46 33.41
CA LYS A 58 13.53 48.48 34.51
C LYS A 58 13.92 47.06 34.97
N LEU A 59 15.21 46.93 35.25
CA LEU A 59 15.76 45.86 36.06
C LEU A 59 15.27 45.98 37.51
N THR A 60 14.75 44.89 38.07
CA THR A 60 14.74 44.66 39.52
C THR A 60 15.39 43.32 39.83
N ALA A 61 16.16 43.34 40.90
CA ALA A 61 17.18 42.40 41.24
C ALA A 61 16.67 41.12 41.94
N ARG A 62 17.36 40.00 41.65
CA ARG A 62 17.97 39.06 42.58
C ARG A 62 17.07 38.32 43.59
N THR A 63 16.93 37.01 43.30
CA THR A 63 16.86 36.05 44.40
C THR A 63 17.67 34.82 43.98
N THR A 64 18.71 34.55 44.73
CA THR A 64 19.58 33.37 44.65
C THR A 64 18.87 32.18 45.24
N VAL A 65 18.82 31.03 44.52
CA VAL A 65 18.45 29.73 45.05
C VAL A 65 19.62 28.76 44.74
N PRO A 66 20.02 27.92 45.69
CA PRO A 66 21.25 27.15 45.63
C PRO A 66 21.15 26.02 44.57
N ALA A 67 22.27 25.76 43.89
CA ALA A 67 22.46 24.64 42.98
C ALA A 67 22.35 23.30 43.74
N SER A 68 21.34 22.50 43.42
CA SER A 68 21.34 21.08 43.67
C SER A 68 21.85 20.38 42.41
N ASN A 69 22.93 19.65 42.53
CA ASN A 69 23.51 18.78 41.54
C ASN A 69 22.50 17.68 41.16
N ALA A 70 21.69 17.92 40.14
CA ALA A 70 20.99 16.89 39.42
C ALA A 70 21.84 16.59 38.16
N SER A 71 22.53 15.46 38.20
CA SER A 71 23.20 14.87 37.05
C SER A 71 22.18 14.75 35.92
N ALA A 72 22.31 15.63 34.93
CA ALA A 72 21.58 15.52 33.69
C ALA A 72 21.99 14.22 32.99
N GLN A 73 21.14 13.22 33.07
CA GLN A 73 21.26 12.07 32.18
C GLN A 73 21.05 12.60 30.74
N PRO A 74 21.94 12.23 29.79
CA PRO A 74 21.73 12.62 28.41
C PRO A 74 20.38 12.05 27.95
N PHE A 75 19.49 12.87 27.43
CA PHE A 75 18.32 12.43 26.70
C PHE A 75 18.77 11.35 25.72
N ALA A 76 18.26 10.12 25.91
CA ALA A 76 18.46 9.04 24.98
C ALA A 76 18.02 9.53 23.61
N GLN A 77 18.97 9.66 22.70
CA GLN A 77 18.69 9.92 21.29
C GLN A 77 17.70 8.86 20.83
N PRO A 78 16.62 9.20 20.09
CA PRO A 78 15.75 8.20 19.53
C PRO A 78 16.61 7.26 18.69
N ASN A 79 16.61 5.98 19.06
CA ASN A 79 17.39 4.85 18.60
C ASN A 79 17.86 5.04 17.15
N ALA A 80 19.18 4.88 16.96
CA ALA A 80 19.73 4.64 15.63
C ALA A 80 18.87 3.59 14.92
N PRO A 81 18.61 3.72 13.61
CA PRO A 81 17.79 2.76 12.89
C PRO A 81 18.36 1.38 13.12
N SER A 82 17.55 0.49 13.71
CA SER A 82 17.88 -0.93 13.79
C SER A 82 18.30 -1.39 12.39
N PRO A 83 19.33 -2.26 12.26
CA PRO A 83 19.76 -2.71 10.96
C PRO A 83 18.54 -3.19 10.19
N SER A 84 18.27 -2.57 9.03
CA SER A 84 17.12 -2.91 8.21
C SER A 84 17.20 -4.39 7.90
N ALA A 85 16.16 -5.12 8.22
CA ALA A 85 16.10 -6.54 7.86
C ALA A 85 16.33 -6.65 6.34
N PRO A 86 16.96 -7.74 5.85
CA PRO A 86 17.33 -7.87 4.45
C PRO A 86 16.12 -7.70 3.54
N ALA A 87 16.33 -7.03 2.39
CA ALA A 87 15.28 -6.85 1.38
C ALA A 87 14.71 -8.20 0.94
N LEU A 88 13.41 -8.25 0.71
CA LEU A 88 12.73 -9.41 0.15
C LEU A 88 12.42 -9.12 -1.33
N PRO A 89 13.22 -9.61 -2.29
CA PRO A 89 12.96 -9.39 -3.69
C PRO A 89 11.68 -10.14 -4.11
N MET A 90 10.90 -9.53 -5.01
CA MET A 90 9.77 -10.20 -5.63
C MET A 90 10.29 -11.31 -6.56
N ALA A 91 9.70 -12.49 -6.45
CA ALA A 91 10.02 -13.58 -7.36
C ALA A 91 9.36 -13.37 -8.73
N ALA A 92 9.94 -13.93 -9.78
CA ALA A 92 9.31 -14.00 -11.09
C ALA A 92 8.28 -15.12 -11.08
N GLY A 93 7.00 -14.78 -11.16
CA GLY A 93 5.90 -15.74 -11.26
C GLY A 93 4.86 -15.20 -12.23
N THR A 94 4.21 -16.08 -12.99
CA THR A 94 3.18 -15.74 -13.99
C THR A 94 1.86 -16.47 -13.76
N ALA A 95 1.78 -17.31 -12.73
CA ALA A 95 0.63 -18.15 -12.42
C ALA A 95 0.40 -18.29 -10.92
N LEU A 96 -0.74 -18.85 -10.54
CA LEU A 96 -1.08 -19.13 -9.13
C LEU A 96 -0.56 -20.49 -8.63
N GLU A 97 0.25 -21.19 -9.41
CA GLU A 97 0.90 -22.45 -9.04
C GLU A 97 -0.05 -23.50 -8.40
N GLY A 98 -1.29 -23.54 -8.89
CA GLY A 98 -2.35 -24.41 -8.38
C GLY A 98 -3.16 -23.84 -7.22
N PHE A 99 -2.80 -22.69 -6.66
CA PHE A 99 -3.63 -21.99 -5.69
C PHE A 99 -4.87 -21.38 -6.36
N SER A 100 -5.95 -21.23 -5.60
CA SER A 100 -7.22 -20.69 -6.10
C SER A 100 -7.97 -19.97 -5.00
N THR A 101 -8.61 -18.86 -5.36
CA THR A 101 -9.57 -18.16 -4.49
C THR A 101 -10.87 -18.94 -4.31
N GLY A 102 -11.11 -19.93 -5.19
CA GLY A 102 -12.34 -20.70 -5.33
C GLY A 102 -13.33 -20.13 -6.34
N ASP A 103 -12.94 -19.05 -7.01
CA ASP A 103 -13.65 -18.50 -8.17
C ASP A 103 -12.67 -18.35 -9.32
N ALA A 104 -12.89 -19.10 -10.40
CA ALA A 104 -12.00 -19.12 -11.56
C ALA A 104 -11.92 -17.75 -12.27
N LYS A 105 -12.99 -16.93 -12.21
CA LYS A 105 -12.95 -15.57 -12.78
C LYS A 105 -12.03 -14.66 -11.97
N VAL A 106 -12.12 -14.73 -10.65
CA VAL A 106 -11.25 -13.97 -9.75
C VAL A 106 -9.79 -14.42 -9.91
N ASP A 107 -9.56 -15.73 -10.00
CA ASP A 107 -8.22 -16.27 -10.27
C ASP A 107 -7.66 -15.73 -11.59
N GLY A 108 -8.49 -15.69 -12.65
CA GLY A 108 -8.13 -15.08 -13.93
C GLY A 108 -7.79 -13.61 -13.82
N PHE A 109 -8.58 -12.81 -13.11
CA PHE A 109 -8.31 -11.39 -12.92
C PHE A 109 -6.98 -11.14 -12.17
N ILE A 110 -6.66 -11.97 -11.18
CA ILE A 110 -5.38 -11.89 -10.48
C ILE A 110 -4.23 -12.14 -11.46
N VAL A 111 -4.28 -13.24 -12.20
CA VAL A 111 -3.22 -13.63 -13.12
C VAL A 111 -3.05 -12.59 -14.23
N ASP A 112 -4.14 -12.20 -14.90
CA ASP A 112 -4.11 -11.26 -16.01
C ASP A 112 -3.60 -9.89 -15.61
N SER A 113 -4.08 -9.35 -14.47
CA SER A 113 -3.62 -8.07 -13.97
C SER A 113 -2.17 -8.12 -13.53
N SER A 114 -1.78 -9.16 -12.80
CA SER A 114 -0.41 -9.36 -12.34
C SER A 114 0.58 -9.42 -13.52
N ASN A 115 0.26 -10.18 -14.56
CA ASN A 115 1.10 -10.31 -15.74
C ASN A 115 1.21 -8.98 -16.52
N ARG A 116 0.11 -8.22 -16.65
CA ARG A 116 0.15 -6.89 -17.30
C ARG A 116 1.06 -5.91 -16.58
N HIS A 117 1.14 -5.99 -15.26
CA HIS A 117 1.90 -5.04 -14.44
C HIS A 117 3.23 -5.60 -13.94
N GLY A 118 3.62 -6.81 -14.36
CA GLY A 118 4.87 -7.43 -13.94
C GLY A 118 4.95 -7.65 -12.41
N VAL A 119 3.83 -8.06 -11.80
CA VAL A 119 3.74 -8.42 -10.38
C VAL A 119 3.51 -9.93 -10.25
N ASP A 120 4.13 -10.58 -9.29
CA ASP A 120 3.90 -12.01 -9.06
C ASP A 120 2.44 -12.26 -8.61
N PRO A 121 1.65 -13.10 -9.32
CA PRO A 121 0.27 -13.42 -8.93
C PRO A 121 0.14 -13.99 -7.52
N LEU A 122 1.13 -14.73 -7.03
CA LEU A 122 1.13 -15.26 -5.66
C LEU A 122 1.26 -14.18 -4.60
N LEU A 123 1.97 -13.08 -4.90
CA LEU A 123 2.03 -11.92 -4.01
C LEU A 123 0.64 -11.26 -3.93
N ILE A 124 -0.02 -11.05 -5.06
CA ILE A 124 -1.37 -10.46 -5.11
C ILE A 124 -2.39 -11.35 -4.39
N TYR A 125 -2.33 -12.66 -4.62
CA TYR A 125 -3.16 -13.62 -3.88
C TYR A 125 -2.96 -13.50 -2.36
N SER A 126 -1.70 -13.42 -1.91
CA SER A 126 -1.35 -13.31 -0.48
C SER A 126 -1.88 -12.02 0.14
N ILE A 127 -1.79 -10.90 -0.58
CA ILE A 127 -2.36 -9.61 -0.17
C ILE A 127 -3.89 -9.72 -0.09
N MET A 128 -4.54 -10.18 -1.16
CA MET A 128 -6.01 -10.29 -1.22
C MET A 128 -6.57 -11.21 -0.14
N HIS A 129 -5.89 -12.31 0.16
CA HIS A 129 -6.29 -13.19 1.26
C HIS A 129 -6.26 -12.44 2.60
N ARG A 130 -5.23 -11.61 2.85
CA ARG A 130 -5.12 -10.81 4.08
C ARG A 130 -6.16 -9.69 4.13
N GLU A 131 -6.44 -9.04 3.00
CA GLU A 131 -7.33 -7.87 2.92
C GLU A 131 -8.80 -8.23 3.09
N SER A 132 -9.25 -9.29 2.43
CA SER A 132 -10.69 -9.59 2.36
C SER A 132 -11.05 -11.05 2.58
N SER A 133 -10.07 -11.96 2.71
CA SER A 133 -10.30 -13.40 2.60
C SER A 133 -11.14 -13.74 1.36
N PHE A 134 -10.86 -13.05 0.25
CA PHE A 134 -11.58 -13.17 -1.01
C PHE A 134 -13.08 -12.80 -0.95
N LYS A 135 -13.47 -11.90 -0.04
CA LYS A 135 -14.85 -11.41 0.07
C LYS A 135 -15.03 -10.15 -0.77
N ARG A 136 -15.77 -10.26 -1.87
CA ARG A 136 -16.01 -9.17 -2.84
C ARG A 136 -16.51 -7.88 -2.21
N PHE A 137 -17.42 -7.97 -1.26
CA PHE A 137 -18.10 -6.84 -0.62
C PHE A 137 -17.51 -6.49 0.76
N ALA A 138 -16.27 -6.92 1.03
CA ALA A 138 -15.60 -6.56 2.27
C ALA A 138 -15.50 -5.03 2.38
N THR A 139 -15.82 -4.52 3.58
CA THR A 139 -15.69 -3.09 3.91
C THR A 139 -15.11 -3.00 5.32
N SER A 140 -13.99 -2.27 5.46
CA SER A 140 -13.37 -2.05 6.76
C SER A 140 -14.01 -0.88 7.51
N ASN A 141 -13.78 -0.82 8.81
CA ASN A 141 -14.21 0.30 9.65
C ASN A 141 -13.59 1.66 9.21
N LYS A 142 -12.45 1.60 8.51
CA LYS A 142 -11.75 2.77 7.95
C LYS A 142 -12.27 3.15 6.55
N GLY A 143 -13.23 2.38 5.98
CA GLY A 143 -13.82 2.64 4.67
C GLY A 143 -13.07 2.02 3.48
N ALA A 144 -12.07 1.17 3.70
CA ALA A 144 -11.45 0.38 2.64
C ALA A 144 -12.43 -0.66 2.09
N ARG A 145 -12.41 -0.96 0.78
CA ARG A 145 -13.48 -1.72 0.12
C ARG A 145 -12.96 -2.71 -0.91
N GLY A 146 -13.72 -3.80 -1.06
CA GLY A 146 -13.53 -4.81 -2.10
C GLY A 146 -12.43 -5.82 -1.80
N PHE A 147 -12.07 -6.60 -2.78
CA PHE A 147 -11.08 -7.68 -2.67
C PHE A 147 -9.72 -7.22 -2.14
N MET A 148 -9.23 -6.08 -2.66
CA MET A 148 -7.92 -5.52 -2.35
C MET A 148 -8.01 -4.40 -1.29
N GLN A 149 -9.17 -4.19 -0.66
CA GLN A 149 -9.40 -3.19 0.39
C GLN A 149 -8.85 -1.79 0.03
N LEU A 150 -9.24 -1.31 -1.15
CA LEU A 150 -8.81 0.02 -1.58
C LEU A 150 -9.60 1.10 -0.84
N MET A 151 -8.90 2.13 -0.38
CA MET A 151 -9.53 3.36 0.08
C MET A 151 -10.17 4.08 -1.12
N PRO A 152 -11.35 4.72 -0.98
CA PRO A 152 -12.04 5.39 -2.09
C PRO A 152 -11.16 6.39 -2.85
N ALA A 153 -10.37 7.20 -2.13
CA ALA A 153 -9.45 8.15 -2.76
C ALA A 153 -8.35 7.45 -3.58
N THR A 154 -7.78 6.36 -3.04
CA THR A 154 -6.79 5.54 -3.75
C THR A 154 -7.40 4.88 -4.97
N ALA A 155 -8.61 4.31 -4.85
CA ALA A 155 -9.34 3.69 -5.96
C ALA A 155 -9.57 4.69 -7.11
N ALA A 156 -10.04 5.89 -6.79
CA ALA A 156 -10.26 6.95 -7.78
C ALA A 156 -8.96 7.33 -8.50
N ARG A 157 -7.85 7.50 -7.75
CA ARG A 157 -6.52 7.79 -8.32
C ARG A 157 -6.02 6.71 -9.28
N LEU A 158 -6.36 5.46 -9.00
CA LEU A 158 -5.96 4.31 -9.82
C LEU A 158 -6.92 4.02 -10.99
N GLY A 159 -7.96 4.86 -11.16
CA GLY A 159 -8.95 4.73 -12.24
C GLY A 159 -10.04 3.69 -11.99
N VAL A 160 -10.21 3.26 -10.74
CA VAL A 160 -11.29 2.36 -10.32
C VAL A 160 -12.59 3.16 -10.20
N ARG A 161 -13.57 2.86 -11.06
CA ARG A 161 -14.89 3.55 -11.09
C ARG A 161 -15.91 2.85 -10.20
N ASP A 162 -15.92 1.52 -10.22
CA ASP A 162 -16.71 0.68 -9.30
C ASP A 162 -15.75 -0.12 -8.41
N ILE A 163 -15.69 0.29 -7.14
CA ILE A 163 -14.77 -0.29 -6.16
C ILE A 163 -15.15 -1.73 -5.77
N TYR A 164 -16.38 -2.15 -6.04
CA TYR A 164 -16.85 -3.51 -5.82
C TYR A 164 -16.87 -4.38 -7.09
N ASP A 165 -16.53 -3.79 -8.25
CA ASP A 165 -16.29 -4.60 -9.45
C ASP A 165 -14.98 -5.39 -9.27
N PRO A 166 -15.04 -6.73 -9.39
CA PRO A 166 -13.87 -7.58 -9.13
C PRO A 166 -12.66 -7.23 -9.98
N GLN A 167 -12.88 -7.03 -11.28
CA GLN A 167 -11.80 -6.76 -12.21
C GLN A 167 -11.15 -5.40 -11.93
N GLN A 168 -11.95 -4.35 -11.74
CA GLN A 168 -11.43 -3.02 -11.47
C GLN A 168 -10.72 -2.92 -10.13
N ASN A 169 -11.27 -3.55 -9.09
CA ASN A 169 -10.68 -3.54 -7.74
C ASN A 169 -9.33 -4.26 -7.72
N ILE A 170 -9.25 -5.44 -8.35
CA ILE A 170 -8.01 -6.21 -8.45
C ILE A 170 -6.98 -5.44 -9.29
N GLU A 171 -7.38 -4.94 -10.46
CA GLU A 171 -6.50 -4.15 -11.33
C GLU A 171 -5.93 -2.92 -10.60
N GLY A 172 -6.78 -2.17 -9.88
CA GLY A 172 -6.34 -1.05 -9.08
C GLY A 172 -5.35 -1.44 -7.98
N GLY A 173 -5.64 -2.52 -7.26
CA GLY A 173 -4.75 -3.04 -6.22
C GLY A 173 -3.38 -3.46 -6.78
N VAL A 174 -3.36 -4.16 -7.92
CA VAL A 174 -2.12 -4.59 -8.59
C VAL A 174 -1.30 -3.39 -9.06
N LYS A 175 -1.94 -2.37 -9.65
CA LYS A 175 -1.27 -1.10 -10.02
C LYS A 175 -0.63 -0.43 -8.81
N TYR A 176 -1.32 -0.42 -7.68
CA TYR A 176 -0.77 0.16 -6.46
C TYR A 176 0.43 -0.63 -5.93
N VAL A 177 0.35 -1.97 -5.92
CA VAL A 177 1.49 -2.83 -5.55
C VAL A 177 2.68 -2.59 -6.48
N ARG A 178 2.46 -2.50 -7.81
CA ARG A 178 3.53 -2.19 -8.77
C ARG A 178 4.18 -0.84 -8.49
N PHE A 179 3.38 0.18 -8.29
CA PHE A 179 3.86 1.52 -7.93
C PHE A 179 4.74 1.49 -6.67
N LEU A 180 4.33 0.75 -5.64
CA LEU A 180 5.10 0.61 -4.41
C LEU A 180 6.40 -0.18 -4.61
N LEU A 181 6.36 -1.25 -5.41
CA LEU A 181 7.56 -2.01 -5.77
C LEU A 181 8.57 -1.14 -6.54
N ASP A 182 8.09 -0.31 -7.47
CA ASP A 182 8.96 0.63 -8.20
C ASP A 182 9.55 1.69 -7.27
N MET A 183 8.76 2.22 -6.35
CA MET A 183 9.21 3.20 -5.37
C MET A 183 10.25 2.65 -4.40
N PHE A 184 10.19 1.36 -4.07
CA PHE A 184 11.04 0.72 -3.08
C PHE A 184 12.02 -0.30 -3.68
N ASP A 185 12.42 -0.11 -4.94
CA ASP A 185 13.46 -0.89 -5.63
C ASP A 185 13.20 -2.41 -5.64
N GLY A 186 11.92 -2.81 -5.70
CA GLY A 186 11.48 -4.19 -5.71
C GLY A 186 11.45 -4.87 -4.33
N ASP A 187 11.71 -4.15 -3.24
CA ASP A 187 11.58 -4.71 -1.89
C ASP A 187 10.10 -4.93 -1.52
N VAL A 188 9.68 -6.18 -1.55
CA VAL A 188 8.31 -6.60 -1.21
C VAL A 188 7.92 -6.17 0.21
N ARG A 189 8.84 -6.19 1.17
CA ARG A 189 8.51 -5.82 2.56
C ARG A 189 8.17 -4.34 2.69
N LEU A 190 8.94 -3.49 2.01
CA LEU A 190 8.67 -2.04 1.98
C LEU A 190 7.40 -1.74 1.17
N ALA A 191 7.18 -2.45 0.05
CA ALA A 191 5.94 -2.33 -0.72
C ALA A 191 4.71 -2.73 0.12
N LEU A 192 4.77 -3.81 0.88
CA LEU A 192 3.71 -4.22 1.80
C LEU A 192 3.49 -3.21 2.93
N ALA A 193 4.57 -2.66 3.48
CA ALA A 193 4.47 -1.60 4.48
C ALA A 193 3.79 -0.34 3.91
N GLY A 194 4.16 0.05 2.68
CA GLY A 194 3.53 1.15 1.96
C GLY A 194 2.06 0.88 1.64
N TYR A 195 1.71 -0.36 1.30
CA TYR A 195 0.33 -0.74 1.05
C TYR A 195 -0.56 -0.58 2.28
N ASN A 196 -0.08 -0.99 3.46
CA ASN A 196 -0.83 -0.94 4.72
C ASN A 196 -0.80 0.44 5.38
N ALA A 197 0.38 1.06 5.48
CA ALA A 197 0.58 2.30 6.24
C ALA A 197 0.67 3.56 5.36
N GLY A 198 0.67 3.39 4.03
CA GLY A 198 0.96 4.44 3.08
C GLY A 198 2.45 4.62 2.81
N GLU A 199 2.79 4.92 1.56
CA GLU A 199 4.16 5.17 1.12
C GLU A 199 4.85 6.30 1.91
N GLY A 200 4.09 7.34 2.26
CA GLY A 200 4.60 8.46 3.05
C GLY A 200 5.11 8.04 4.44
N ALA A 201 4.47 7.05 5.08
CA ALA A 201 4.94 6.53 6.35
C ALA A 201 6.29 5.81 6.18
N VAL A 202 6.45 4.98 5.16
CA VAL A 202 7.72 4.28 4.88
C VAL A 202 8.85 5.27 4.61
N LEU A 203 8.59 6.31 3.81
CA LEU A 203 9.56 7.37 3.52
C LEU A 203 9.93 8.15 4.78
N LYS A 204 8.95 8.51 5.63
CA LYS A 204 9.17 9.19 6.91
C LYS A 204 10.10 8.41 7.85
N TYR A 205 10.03 7.09 7.82
CA TYR A 205 10.90 6.21 8.60
C TYR A 205 12.16 5.77 7.85
N GLY A 206 12.63 6.60 6.88
CA GLY A 206 13.90 6.38 6.19
C GLY A 206 13.93 5.10 5.35
N ARG A 207 12.83 4.78 4.66
CA ARG A 207 12.67 3.54 3.86
C ARG A 207 12.81 2.28 4.73
N ASN A 208 12.21 2.30 5.91
CA ASN A 208 12.08 1.14 6.79
C ASN A 208 10.59 0.86 7.04
N VAL A 209 10.29 -0.38 7.45
CA VAL A 209 8.95 -0.72 7.91
C VAL A 209 8.63 0.12 9.14
N PRO A 210 7.58 0.95 9.11
CA PRO A 210 7.22 1.79 10.25
C PRO A 210 7.02 0.98 11.53
N PRO A 211 7.34 1.53 12.72
CA PRO A 211 7.20 0.83 14.00
C PRO A 211 5.73 0.77 14.47
N TYR A 212 4.80 0.63 13.54
CA TYR A 212 3.39 0.40 13.82
C TYR A 212 3.15 -1.10 13.93
N SER A 213 2.63 -1.57 15.06
CA SER A 213 2.39 -2.99 15.30
C SER A 213 1.52 -3.64 14.22
N GLU A 214 0.46 -2.94 13.77
CA GLU A 214 -0.41 -3.38 12.68
C GLU A 214 0.39 -3.57 11.38
N THR A 215 1.25 -2.62 11.01
CA THR A 215 2.04 -2.68 9.77
C THR A 215 3.12 -3.75 9.83
N GLN A 216 3.82 -3.87 10.96
CA GLN A 216 4.84 -4.91 11.15
C GLN A 216 4.22 -6.31 11.04
N GLU A 217 3.07 -6.51 11.66
CA GLU A 217 2.34 -7.77 11.60
C GLU A 217 1.79 -8.06 10.19
N TYR A 218 1.29 -7.03 9.50
CA TYR A 218 0.86 -7.13 8.11
C TYR A 218 1.99 -7.61 7.19
N VAL A 219 3.14 -6.95 7.27
CA VAL A 219 4.33 -7.30 6.48
C VAL A 219 4.80 -8.73 6.81
N ARG A 220 4.91 -9.07 8.08
CA ARG A 220 5.34 -10.40 8.53
C ARG A 220 4.42 -11.50 7.94
N ARG A 221 3.11 -11.38 8.15
CA ARG A 221 2.14 -12.40 7.73
C ARG A 221 2.07 -12.59 6.23
N ILE A 222 2.08 -11.50 5.46
CA ILE A 222 2.03 -11.63 4.00
C ILE A 222 3.34 -12.19 3.48
N SER A 223 4.49 -11.80 4.03
CA SER A 223 5.79 -12.34 3.64
C SER A 223 5.88 -13.85 3.91
N GLU A 224 5.42 -14.31 5.08
CA GLU A 224 5.36 -15.74 5.42
C GLU A 224 4.42 -16.52 4.49
N ARG A 225 3.23 -15.96 4.22
CA ARG A 225 2.25 -16.55 3.31
C ARG A 225 2.79 -16.65 1.88
N TYR A 226 3.42 -15.59 1.41
CA TYR A 226 4.04 -15.55 0.09
C TYR A 226 5.19 -16.57 -0.02
N ALA A 227 6.05 -16.66 0.99
CA ALA A 227 7.12 -17.66 1.05
C ALA A 227 6.56 -19.10 1.07
N LEU A 228 5.50 -19.36 1.86
CA LEU A 228 4.81 -20.65 1.90
C LEU A 228 4.28 -21.07 0.52
N MET A 229 3.68 -20.13 -0.21
CA MET A 229 3.13 -20.42 -1.55
C MET A 229 4.23 -20.64 -2.59
N ARG A 230 5.39 -20.02 -2.40
CA ARG A 230 6.56 -20.18 -3.28
C ARG A 230 7.35 -21.45 -3.01
N ASP A 231 7.15 -22.11 -1.87
CA ASP A 231 7.82 -23.37 -1.56
C ASP A 231 7.19 -24.53 -2.35
N PRO A 232 7.92 -25.19 -3.26
CA PRO A 232 7.40 -26.32 -4.03
C PRO A 232 6.95 -27.50 -3.14
N SER A 233 7.46 -27.60 -1.91
CA SER A 233 7.05 -28.66 -0.98
C SER A 233 5.62 -28.47 -0.47
N THR A 234 5.15 -27.24 -0.41
CA THR A 234 3.81 -26.90 0.07
C THR A 234 2.72 -27.62 -0.73
N ALA A 235 2.84 -27.61 -2.06
CA ALA A 235 1.88 -28.28 -2.94
C ALA A 235 1.90 -29.82 -2.74
N ARG A 236 3.06 -30.40 -2.44
CA ARG A 236 3.21 -31.86 -2.23
C ARG A 236 2.70 -32.28 -0.86
N LEU A 237 2.94 -31.47 0.16
CA LEU A 237 2.60 -31.78 1.55
C LEU A 237 1.20 -31.35 1.96
N ALA A 238 0.52 -30.54 1.12
CA ALA A 238 -0.82 -30.03 1.42
C ALA A 238 -1.82 -31.18 1.63
N PRO A 239 -2.46 -31.28 2.79
CA PRO A 239 -3.43 -32.33 3.11
C PRO A 239 -4.66 -32.19 2.20
N ARG A 240 -5.21 -33.31 1.76
CA ARG A 240 -6.50 -33.35 1.05
C ARG A 240 -7.63 -33.19 2.07
N VAL A 241 -8.53 -32.28 1.82
CA VAL A 241 -9.70 -32.04 2.68
C VAL A 241 -11.00 -32.21 1.91
N SER A 242 -12.04 -32.68 2.59
CA SER A 242 -13.38 -32.81 2.02
C SER A 242 -14.10 -31.46 1.92
N ARG A 243 -15.18 -31.39 1.14
CA ARG A 243 -16.03 -30.19 1.06
C ARG A 243 -16.54 -29.75 2.42
N THR A 244 -16.93 -30.70 3.28
CA THR A 244 -17.41 -30.42 4.64
C THR A 244 -16.32 -29.84 5.52
N GLN A 245 -15.08 -30.36 5.43
CA GLN A 245 -13.94 -29.79 6.16
C GLN A 245 -13.63 -28.36 5.69
N ILE A 246 -13.67 -28.10 4.36
CA ILE A 246 -13.50 -26.73 3.84
C ILE A 246 -14.56 -25.79 4.40
N ALA A 247 -15.84 -26.22 4.43
CA ALA A 247 -16.91 -25.40 4.96
C ALA A 247 -16.69 -25.07 6.46
N ARG A 248 -16.22 -26.05 7.24
CA ARG A 248 -15.88 -25.83 8.67
C ARG A 248 -14.69 -24.86 8.82
N LEU A 249 -13.61 -25.06 8.05
CA LEU A 249 -12.45 -24.18 8.09
C LEU A 249 -12.84 -22.73 7.76
N LYS A 250 -13.69 -22.54 6.74
CA LYS A 250 -14.21 -21.20 6.38
C LYS A 250 -15.09 -20.58 7.46
N ALA A 251 -15.87 -21.39 8.18
CA ALA A 251 -16.73 -20.92 9.25
C ALA A 251 -15.94 -20.49 10.49
N THR A 252 -14.76 -21.06 10.70
CA THR A 252 -13.83 -20.71 11.80
C THR A 252 -12.80 -19.66 11.39
N GLU A 253 -12.73 -19.29 10.10
CA GLU A 253 -11.79 -18.28 9.62
C GLU A 253 -12.13 -16.92 10.24
N PRO A 254 -11.16 -16.29 10.93
CA PRO A 254 -11.40 -15.01 11.59
C PRO A 254 -11.74 -13.92 10.57
N PRO A 255 -12.44 -12.85 10.96
CA PRO A 255 -12.64 -11.70 10.11
C PRO A 255 -11.30 -11.16 9.59
N PRO A 256 -11.24 -10.57 8.37
CA PRO A 256 -9.99 -10.17 7.72
C PRO A 256 -9.08 -9.25 8.54
N LEU A 257 -9.64 -8.56 9.52
CA LEU A 257 -8.93 -7.60 10.37
C LEU A 257 -8.55 -8.14 11.76
N VAL A 258 -8.88 -9.41 12.06
CA VAL A 258 -8.51 -10.06 13.33
C VAL A 258 -7.22 -10.85 13.12
N TYR A 259 -6.40 -10.93 14.16
CA TYR A 259 -5.12 -11.62 14.13
C TYR A 259 -5.30 -13.11 13.83
N GLU A 260 -4.90 -13.51 12.62
CA GLU A 260 -4.81 -14.93 12.23
C GLU A 260 -3.63 -15.54 12.97
N THR A 261 -3.81 -16.71 13.59
CA THR A 261 -2.74 -17.37 14.32
C THR A 261 -1.88 -18.25 13.41
N HIS A 262 -2.51 -19.01 12.53
CA HIS A 262 -1.79 -19.92 11.62
C HIS A 262 -2.43 -19.90 10.23
N VAL A 263 -1.59 -19.92 9.20
CA VAL A 263 -2.01 -20.07 7.80
C VAL A 263 -1.34 -21.31 7.24
N PHE A 264 -2.12 -22.16 6.60
CA PHE A 264 -1.63 -23.37 5.96
C PHE A 264 -2.35 -23.63 4.64
N ALA A 265 -1.70 -24.39 3.76
CA ALA A 265 -2.28 -24.78 2.49
C ALA A 265 -3.06 -26.08 2.63
N VAL A 266 -4.23 -26.14 2.02
CA VAL A 266 -5.04 -27.34 1.88
C VAL A 266 -5.32 -27.64 0.42
N ARG A 267 -5.49 -28.92 0.06
CA ARG A 267 -5.90 -29.33 -1.27
C ARG A 267 -7.39 -29.65 -1.30
N THR A 268 -8.11 -28.92 -2.13
CA THR A 268 -9.56 -29.06 -2.32
C THR A 268 -9.90 -30.30 -3.16
N PRO A 269 -11.16 -30.77 -3.16
CA PRO A 269 -11.56 -31.96 -3.92
C PRO A 269 -11.35 -31.82 -5.44
N ASP A 270 -11.35 -30.59 -5.98
CA ASP A 270 -11.04 -30.28 -7.37
C ASP A 270 -9.53 -30.22 -7.66
N GLY A 271 -8.69 -30.60 -6.68
CA GLY A 271 -7.24 -30.69 -6.81
C GLY A 271 -6.49 -29.37 -6.64
N LYS A 272 -7.19 -28.24 -6.48
CA LYS A 272 -6.59 -26.92 -6.29
C LYS A 272 -6.07 -26.73 -4.87
N LEU A 273 -5.12 -25.80 -4.71
CA LEU A 273 -4.61 -25.39 -3.42
C LEU A 273 -5.37 -24.15 -2.91
N ARG A 274 -5.61 -24.10 -1.61
CA ARG A 274 -6.15 -22.92 -0.93
C ARG A 274 -5.37 -22.66 0.34
N LEU A 275 -5.17 -21.37 0.64
CA LEU A 275 -4.76 -20.95 1.97
C LEU A 275 -5.98 -20.86 2.87
N VAL A 276 -5.83 -21.34 4.10
CA VAL A 276 -6.79 -21.19 5.19
C VAL A 276 -6.08 -20.71 6.43
N SER A 277 -6.77 -19.92 7.25
CA SER A 277 -6.28 -19.41 8.52
C SER A 277 -7.10 -19.98 9.68
N GLN A 278 -6.46 -20.20 10.83
CA GLN A 278 -7.08 -20.58 12.10
C GLN A 278 -6.69 -19.60 13.20
#